data_e0d68ed0252a758191eaf36b3602a644
#
_entry.id   e0d68ed0252a758191eaf36b3602a644
#
_cell.length_a   1.000
_cell.length_b   1.000
_cell.length_c   1.000
_cell.angle_alpha   90.00
_cell.angle_beta   90.00
_cell.angle_gamma   90.00
#
_symmetry.space_group_name_H-M   'P 1'
#
loop_
_entity.id
_entity.type
_entity.pdbx_description
1 polymer ?
#
loop_
_entity_poly.entity_id
_entity_poly.type
_entity_poly.pdbx_seq_one_letter_code
_entity_poly.pdbx_strand_id
1 'polypeptide(L)'
;MAGGDQAVLDASESLIRTYSKNITYMGQSGSGQLAKMVNQICIAGLLQGLSEGLLFAESEKIDMKSLLSAISGGAAQSWQMDNRAHTMHQREFDFGFAIKWMVKDLGYCIDQAQSNNSDLVFTKEVYDRYVSLMDKGHTYSDTSALMLFNELSK
;
A
#
# COMPACT_ATOMS: atom_id res chain seq x y z
N MET A 1 0.57 0.76 -16.13
CA MET A 1 -0.87 1.06 -16.31
C MET A 1 -0.97 2.35 -17.10
N ALA A 2 -1.52 2.30 -18.32
CA ALA A 2 -1.62 3.43 -19.25
C ALA A 2 -3.09 3.66 -19.64
N GLY A 3 -3.52 4.92 -19.66
CA GLY A 3 -4.83 5.33 -20.14
C GLY A 3 -4.70 6.44 -21.16
N GLY A 4 -5.53 6.44 -22.20
CA GLY A 4 -5.49 7.40 -23.27
C GLY A 4 -5.89 6.80 -24.62
N ASP A 5 -5.42 7.38 -25.70
CA ASP A 5 -5.61 6.84 -27.04
C ASP A 5 -4.71 5.60 -27.26
N GLN A 6 -5.32 4.51 -27.70
CA GLN A 6 -4.61 3.23 -27.91
C GLN A 6 -3.53 3.35 -29.00
N ALA A 7 -3.82 4.08 -30.09
CA ALA A 7 -2.88 4.23 -31.19
C ALA A 7 -1.64 5.03 -30.76
N VAL A 8 -1.83 6.03 -29.88
CA VAL A 8 -0.72 6.80 -29.29
C VAL A 8 0.10 5.92 -28.37
N LEU A 9 -0.55 5.07 -27.57
CA LEU A 9 0.14 4.11 -26.71
C LEU A 9 0.99 3.13 -27.54
N ASP A 10 0.42 2.55 -28.59
CA ASP A 10 1.10 1.59 -29.45
C ASP A 10 2.33 2.24 -30.13
N ALA A 11 2.18 3.48 -30.62
CA ALA A 11 3.29 4.24 -31.21
C ALA A 11 4.40 4.60 -30.19
N SER A 12 4.05 4.69 -28.91
CA SER A 12 4.97 5.06 -27.82
C SER A 12 5.54 3.86 -27.07
N GLU A 13 5.09 2.64 -27.36
CA GLU A 13 5.40 1.43 -26.59
C GLU A 13 6.90 1.18 -26.48
N SER A 14 7.65 1.33 -27.57
CA SER A 14 9.11 1.11 -27.60
C SER A 14 9.83 2.04 -26.61
N LEU A 15 9.40 3.30 -26.53
CA LEU A 15 9.95 4.27 -25.58
C LEU A 15 9.60 3.91 -24.14
N ILE A 16 8.33 3.58 -23.85
CA ILE A 16 7.86 3.25 -22.52
C ILE A 16 8.55 1.97 -22.00
N ARG A 17 8.84 1.00 -22.86
CA ARG A 17 9.56 -0.23 -22.50
C ARG A 17 10.99 0.00 -22.01
N THR A 18 11.58 1.15 -22.28
CA THR A 18 12.94 1.47 -21.78
C THR A 18 12.99 1.61 -20.25
N TYR A 19 11.87 1.94 -19.59
CA TYR A 19 11.76 2.12 -18.15
C TYR A 19 10.61 1.32 -17.49
N SER A 20 9.87 0.53 -18.29
CA SER A 20 8.73 -0.26 -17.77
C SER A 20 8.88 -1.74 -18.13
N LYS A 21 8.76 -2.62 -17.14
CA LYS A 21 8.73 -4.08 -17.34
C LYS A 21 7.45 -4.53 -18.04
N ASN A 22 6.31 -3.94 -17.65
CA ASN A 22 4.99 -4.28 -18.17
C ASN A 22 4.24 -3.00 -18.55
N ILE A 23 3.55 -3.04 -19.69
CA ILE A 23 2.65 -2.01 -20.16
C ILE A 23 1.27 -2.63 -20.28
N THR A 24 0.30 -2.08 -19.54
CA THR A 24 -1.10 -2.55 -19.60
C THR A 24 -1.97 -1.36 -19.94
N TYR A 25 -2.69 -1.45 -21.05
CA TYR A 25 -3.72 -0.48 -21.42
C TYR A 25 -4.94 -0.65 -20.54
N MET A 26 -5.40 0.44 -19.91
CA MET A 26 -6.50 0.46 -18.95
C MET A 26 -7.76 1.11 -19.50
N GLY A 27 -7.73 1.66 -20.71
CA GLY A 27 -8.85 2.36 -21.32
C GLY A 27 -8.54 3.84 -21.58
N GLN A 28 -9.58 4.67 -21.61
CA GLN A 28 -9.50 6.09 -21.94
C GLN A 28 -8.60 6.89 -20.96
N SER A 29 -8.38 8.18 -21.27
CA SER A 29 -7.65 9.09 -20.39
C SER A 29 -8.23 9.08 -18.97
N GLY A 30 -7.35 8.96 -17.96
CA GLY A 30 -7.73 8.81 -16.56
C GLY A 30 -7.77 7.35 -16.07
N SER A 31 -8.00 6.34 -16.92
CA SER A 31 -8.13 4.95 -16.48
C SER A 31 -6.86 4.39 -15.83
N GLY A 32 -5.68 4.83 -16.27
CA GLY A 32 -4.41 4.44 -15.65
C GLY A 32 -4.28 4.96 -14.21
N GLN A 33 -4.74 6.18 -13.94
CA GLN A 33 -4.78 6.77 -12.60
C GLN A 33 -5.78 6.04 -11.70
N LEU A 34 -6.98 5.71 -12.21
CA LEU A 34 -7.96 4.93 -11.47
C LEU A 34 -7.42 3.54 -11.10
N ALA A 35 -6.73 2.88 -12.04
CA ALA A 35 -6.08 1.60 -11.75
C ALA A 35 -4.99 1.74 -10.67
N LYS A 36 -4.24 2.84 -10.65
CA LYS A 36 -3.28 3.14 -9.58
C LYS A 36 -3.97 3.35 -8.24
N MET A 37 -5.14 4.01 -8.20
CA MET A 37 -5.94 4.16 -6.97
C MET A 37 -6.36 2.81 -6.40
N VAL A 38 -6.84 1.89 -7.23
CA VAL A 38 -7.16 0.51 -6.82
C VAL A 38 -5.95 -0.17 -6.18
N ASN A 39 -4.78 -0.05 -6.80
CA ASN A 39 -3.54 -0.60 -6.23
C ASN A 39 -3.24 -0.02 -4.83
N GLN A 40 -3.39 1.28 -4.62
CA GLN A 40 -3.11 1.92 -3.33
C GLN A 40 -4.13 1.51 -2.25
N ILE A 41 -5.40 1.40 -2.61
CA ILE A 41 -6.44 0.86 -1.71
C ILE A 41 -6.06 -0.56 -1.24
N CYS A 42 -5.66 -1.43 -2.17
CA CYS A 42 -5.24 -2.80 -1.83
C CYS A 42 -4.00 -2.80 -0.91
N ILE A 43 -2.98 -1.99 -1.22
CA ILE A 43 -1.76 -1.90 -0.39
C ILE A 43 -2.09 -1.43 1.02
N ALA A 44 -2.96 -0.42 1.18
CA ALA A 44 -3.37 0.07 2.48
C ALA A 44 -4.03 -1.03 3.33
N GLY A 45 -4.95 -1.79 2.73
CA GLY A 45 -5.61 -2.92 3.40
C GLY A 45 -4.65 -4.04 3.77
N LEU A 46 -3.74 -4.41 2.86
CA LEU A 46 -2.72 -5.44 3.10
C LEU A 46 -1.78 -5.05 4.25
N LEU A 47 -1.29 -3.81 4.27
CA LEU A 47 -0.40 -3.34 5.34
C LEU A 47 -1.11 -3.26 6.69
N GLN A 48 -2.38 -2.85 6.72
CA GLN A 48 -3.15 -2.83 7.96
C GLN A 48 -3.34 -4.24 8.52
N GLY A 49 -3.80 -5.18 7.69
CA GLY A 49 -3.99 -6.57 8.13
C GLY A 49 -2.67 -7.23 8.56
N LEU A 50 -1.59 -6.99 7.83
CA LEU A 50 -0.26 -7.49 8.19
C LEU A 50 0.21 -6.90 9.52
N SER A 51 0.04 -5.58 9.74
CA SER A 51 0.41 -4.91 10.99
C SER A 51 -0.30 -5.52 12.20
N GLU A 52 -1.60 -5.71 12.12
CA GLU A 52 -2.40 -6.31 13.19
C GLU A 52 -2.00 -7.77 13.43
N GLY A 53 -1.80 -8.55 12.35
CA GLY A 53 -1.38 -9.95 12.45
C GLY A 53 -0.02 -10.13 13.11
N LEU A 54 0.97 -9.29 12.77
CA LEU A 54 2.29 -9.34 13.40
C LEU A 54 2.25 -8.93 14.87
N LEU A 55 1.52 -7.87 15.22
CA LEU A 55 1.34 -7.44 16.61
C LEU A 55 0.61 -8.49 17.45
N PHE A 56 -0.41 -9.16 16.89
CA PHE A 56 -1.07 -10.27 17.53
C PHE A 56 -0.10 -11.42 17.80
N ALA A 57 0.71 -11.80 16.81
CA ALA A 57 1.70 -12.86 16.97
C ALA A 57 2.75 -12.53 18.04
N GLU A 58 3.19 -11.26 18.10
CA GLU A 58 4.11 -10.79 19.14
C GLU A 58 3.49 -10.88 20.54
N SER A 59 2.22 -10.49 20.69
CA SER A 59 1.53 -10.58 21.98
C SER A 59 1.36 -12.01 22.47
N GLU A 60 1.17 -12.95 21.55
CA GLU A 60 1.09 -14.39 21.84
C GLU A 60 2.47 -15.07 21.90
N LYS A 61 3.56 -14.31 21.73
CA LYS A 61 4.96 -14.82 21.77
C LYS A 61 5.23 -15.91 20.72
N ILE A 62 4.57 -15.83 19.57
CA ILE A 62 4.83 -16.73 18.45
C ILE A 62 6.18 -16.38 17.83
N ASP A 63 6.99 -17.40 17.52
CA ASP A 63 8.24 -17.18 16.79
C ASP A 63 7.96 -16.64 15.40
N MET A 64 8.37 -15.41 15.16
CA MET A 64 8.05 -14.67 13.92
C MET A 64 8.61 -15.34 12.68
N LYS A 65 9.80 -15.92 12.77
CA LYS A 65 10.44 -16.63 11.65
C LYS A 65 9.63 -17.86 11.23
N SER A 66 9.23 -18.66 12.21
CA SER A 66 8.40 -19.85 11.98
C SER A 66 7.02 -19.49 11.45
N LEU A 67 6.39 -18.43 12.01
CA LEU A 67 5.11 -17.93 11.55
C LEU A 67 5.17 -17.53 10.07
N LEU A 68 6.09 -16.64 9.70
CA LEU A 68 6.22 -16.15 8.33
C LEU A 68 6.52 -17.28 7.35
N SER A 69 7.37 -18.24 7.74
CA SER A 69 7.64 -19.43 6.94
C SER A 69 6.39 -20.27 6.68
N ALA A 70 5.51 -20.37 7.68
CA ALA A 70 4.28 -21.17 7.57
C ALA A 70 3.22 -20.51 6.67
N ILE A 71 3.08 -19.17 6.71
CA ILE A 71 2.00 -18.47 6.02
C ILE A 71 2.39 -17.85 4.68
N SER A 72 3.68 -17.71 4.37
CA SER A 72 4.17 -17.08 3.14
C SER A 72 3.80 -17.83 1.85
N GLY A 73 3.48 -19.12 1.93
CA GLY A 73 3.00 -19.92 0.79
C GLY A 73 1.47 -20.06 0.72
N GLY A 74 0.73 -19.44 1.62
CA GLY A 74 -0.71 -19.57 1.76
C GLY A 74 -1.51 -18.38 1.21
N ALA A 75 -2.82 -18.40 1.46
CA ALA A 75 -3.76 -17.37 0.97
C ALA A 75 -3.50 -15.96 1.53
N ALA A 76 -2.79 -15.84 2.66
CA ALA A 76 -2.43 -14.55 3.26
C ALA A 76 -1.17 -13.94 2.64
N GLN A 77 -0.45 -14.67 1.79
CA GLN A 77 0.78 -14.18 1.15
C GLN A 77 0.53 -12.90 0.37
N SER A 78 1.48 -11.99 0.44
CA SER A 78 1.49 -10.76 -0.35
C SER A 78 2.92 -10.26 -0.52
N TRP A 79 3.13 -9.40 -1.53
CA TRP A 79 4.42 -8.71 -1.67
C TRP A 79 4.81 -7.95 -0.39
N GLN A 80 3.82 -7.38 0.31
CA GLN A 80 4.06 -6.67 1.57
C GLN A 80 4.55 -7.63 2.67
N MET A 81 3.94 -8.80 2.79
CA MET A 81 4.43 -9.83 3.73
C MET A 81 5.86 -10.23 3.41
N ASP A 82 6.16 -10.57 2.16
CA ASP A 82 7.48 -11.08 1.76
C ASP A 82 8.59 -10.04 1.91
N ASN A 83 8.28 -8.74 1.72
CA ASN A 83 9.29 -7.68 1.66
C ASN A 83 9.25 -6.71 2.85
N ARG A 84 8.26 -6.79 3.74
CA ARG A 84 8.07 -5.85 4.85
C ARG A 84 7.89 -6.51 6.21
N ALA A 85 7.36 -7.73 6.31
CA ALA A 85 7.07 -8.32 7.61
C ALA A 85 8.29 -8.38 8.54
N HIS A 86 9.47 -8.69 8.00
CA HIS A 86 10.69 -8.78 8.79
C HIS A 86 11.14 -7.41 9.33
N THR A 87 11.17 -6.38 8.49
CA THR A 87 11.55 -5.01 8.89
C THR A 87 10.47 -4.39 9.80
N MET A 88 9.20 -4.72 9.63
CA MET A 88 8.12 -4.34 10.55
C MET A 88 8.36 -4.92 11.95
N HIS A 89 8.67 -6.21 12.03
CA HIS A 89 9.01 -6.85 13.31
C HIS A 89 10.23 -6.21 13.99
N GLN A 90 11.22 -5.79 13.20
CA GLN A 90 12.43 -5.09 13.69
C GLN A 90 12.22 -3.60 13.95
N ARG A 91 11.06 -3.02 13.61
CA ARG A 91 10.77 -1.56 13.69
C ARG A 91 11.71 -0.72 12.82
N GLU A 92 12.11 -1.26 11.68
CA GLU A 92 12.95 -0.56 10.70
C GLU A 92 12.07 -0.02 9.57
N PHE A 93 12.04 1.32 9.41
CA PHE A 93 11.13 1.99 8.47
C PHE A 93 11.81 3.11 7.66
N ASP A 94 13.13 3.25 7.74
CA ASP A 94 13.87 4.32 7.04
C ASP A 94 14.26 3.88 5.61
N PHE A 95 13.25 3.58 4.80
CA PHE A 95 13.39 3.16 3.39
C PHE A 95 12.03 3.22 2.67
N GLY A 96 11.99 2.81 1.41
CA GLY A 96 10.80 2.45 0.66
C GLY A 96 9.91 3.62 0.27
N PHE A 97 8.61 3.49 0.49
CA PHE A 97 7.59 4.45 0.06
C PHE A 97 7.04 5.25 1.23
N ALA A 98 7.41 6.52 1.30
CA ALA A 98 7.11 7.38 2.44
C ALA A 98 5.59 7.57 2.67
N ILE A 99 5.18 7.56 3.96
CA ILE A 99 3.80 7.76 4.43
C ILE A 99 3.13 8.97 3.77
N LYS A 100 3.82 10.10 3.65
CA LYS A 100 3.25 11.32 3.03
C LYS A 100 2.73 11.09 1.61
N TRP A 101 3.36 10.21 0.84
CA TRP A 101 2.90 9.89 -0.50
C TRP A 101 1.70 8.95 -0.49
N MET A 102 1.62 8.04 0.48
CA MET A 102 0.44 7.20 0.67
C MET A 102 -0.75 8.04 1.12
N VAL A 103 -0.59 8.98 2.05
CA VAL A 103 -1.63 9.93 2.46
C VAL A 103 -2.15 10.70 1.24
N LYS A 104 -1.27 11.25 0.41
CA LYS A 104 -1.66 11.92 -0.84
C LYS A 104 -2.45 10.97 -1.76
N ASP A 105 -1.96 9.73 -1.97
CA ASP A 105 -2.59 8.78 -2.88
C ASP A 105 -3.96 8.32 -2.36
N LEU A 106 -4.09 8.03 -1.06
CA LEU A 106 -5.37 7.66 -0.45
C LEU A 106 -6.36 8.82 -0.41
N GLY A 107 -5.87 10.07 -0.24
CA GLY A 107 -6.70 11.26 -0.37
C GLY A 107 -7.37 11.33 -1.75
N TYR A 108 -6.63 11.11 -2.84
CA TYR A 108 -7.21 11.04 -4.18
C TYR A 108 -8.22 9.89 -4.33
N CYS A 109 -7.98 8.73 -3.69
CA CYS A 109 -8.94 7.64 -3.70
C CYS A 109 -10.26 8.03 -3.02
N ILE A 110 -10.18 8.71 -1.88
CA ILE A 110 -11.34 9.18 -1.11
C ILE A 110 -12.14 10.22 -1.90
N ASP A 111 -11.46 11.21 -2.51
CA ASP A 111 -12.09 12.22 -3.34
C ASP A 111 -12.81 11.59 -4.56
N GLN A 112 -12.14 10.64 -5.23
CA GLN A 112 -12.73 9.92 -6.35
C GLN A 112 -13.94 9.08 -5.93
N ALA A 113 -13.88 8.45 -4.74
CA ALA A 113 -14.98 7.66 -4.20
C ALA A 113 -16.22 8.52 -3.92
N GLN A 114 -16.03 9.75 -3.45
CA GLN A 114 -17.14 10.70 -3.30
C GLN A 114 -17.81 11.03 -4.63
N SER A 115 -17.02 11.18 -5.71
CA SER A 115 -17.54 11.54 -7.04
C SER A 115 -18.31 10.38 -7.71
N ASN A 116 -18.01 9.13 -7.39
CA ASN A 116 -18.63 7.94 -7.97
C ASN A 116 -19.56 7.17 -7.01
N ASN A 117 -19.82 7.74 -5.81
CA ASN A 117 -20.63 7.15 -4.75
C ASN A 117 -20.12 5.77 -4.24
N SER A 118 -18.82 5.52 -4.32
CA SER A 118 -18.21 4.36 -3.68
C SER A 118 -17.99 4.62 -2.20
N ASP A 119 -18.14 3.59 -1.36
CA ASP A 119 -17.81 3.69 0.06
C ASP A 119 -16.46 3.02 0.35
N LEU A 120 -15.49 3.81 0.81
CA LEU A 120 -14.15 3.37 1.15
C LEU A 120 -13.90 3.47 2.67
N VAL A 121 -14.81 2.92 3.50
CA VAL A 121 -14.75 3.01 4.97
C VAL A 121 -13.39 2.61 5.50
N PHE A 122 -12.90 1.44 5.12
CA PHE A 122 -11.62 0.91 5.60
C PHE A 122 -10.41 1.74 5.11
N THR A 123 -10.46 2.21 3.88
CA THR A 123 -9.40 3.08 3.31
C THR A 123 -9.33 4.41 4.04
N LYS A 124 -10.47 4.99 4.42
CA LYS A 124 -10.53 6.23 5.21
C LYS A 124 -9.89 6.04 6.58
N GLU A 125 -10.18 4.94 7.26
CA GLU A 125 -9.58 4.66 8.55
C GLU A 125 -8.05 4.51 8.46
N VAL A 126 -7.55 3.80 7.46
CA VAL A 126 -6.10 3.68 7.23
C VAL A 126 -5.47 5.03 6.87
N TYR A 127 -6.16 5.85 6.08
CA TYR A 127 -5.73 7.22 5.79
C TYR A 127 -5.55 8.04 7.07
N ASP A 128 -6.54 8.04 7.97
CA ASP A 128 -6.50 8.79 9.24
C ASP A 128 -5.36 8.30 10.15
N ARG A 129 -5.09 6.99 10.17
CA ARG A 129 -3.95 6.41 10.89
C ARG A 129 -2.61 6.92 10.34
N TYR A 130 -2.45 7.00 9.03
CA TYR A 130 -1.25 7.56 8.40
C TYR A 130 -1.09 9.06 8.70
N VAL A 131 -2.17 9.85 8.68
CA VAL A 131 -2.14 11.26 9.06
C VAL A 131 -1.65 11.41 10.51
N SER A 132 -2.20 10.62 11.44
CA SER A 132 -1.76 10.61 12.84
C SER A 132 -0.28 10.24 12.99
N LEU A 133 0.24 9.31 12.19
CA LEU A 133 1.67 8.98 12.19
C LEU A 133 2.54 10.12 11.65
N MET A 134 2.08 10.87 10.66
CA MET A 134 2.79 12.07 10.18
C MET A 134 2.90 13.12 11.29
N ASP A 135 1.82 13.36 12.05
CA ASP A 135 1.82 14.29 13.19
C ASP A 135 2.77 13.86 14.32
N LYS A 136 3.05 12.56 14.42
CA LYS A 136 4.00 11.96 15.36
C LYS A 136 5.44 11.88 14.81
N GLY A 137 5.73 12.48 13.65
CA GLY A 137 7.07 12.58 13.07
C GLY A 137 7.44 11.51 12.04
N HIS A 138 6.53 10.58 11.69
CA HIS A 138 6.78 9.49 10.74
C HIS A 138 6.49 9.85 9.27
N THR A 139 6.55 11.14 8.91
CA THR A 139 6.23 11.64 7.55
C THR A 139 7.02 10.92 6.44
N TYR A 140 8.27 10.59 6.71
CA TYR A 140 9.18 9.99 5.73
C TYR A 140 9.42 8.50 5.93
N SER A 141 8.88 7.91 6.99
CA SER A 141 8.94 6.45 7.20
C SER A 141 8.21 5.69 6.09
N ASP A 142 8.67 4.47 5.80
CA ASP A 142 7.97 3.56 4.86
C ASP A 142 6.53 3.32 5.31
N THR A 143 5.63 3.08 4.37
CA THR A 143 4.20 2.83 4.65
C THR A 143 3.96 1.66 5.60
N SER A 144 4.89 0.72 5.71
CA SER A 144 4.83 -0.38 6.69
C SER A 144 4.92 0.09 8.14
N ALA A 145 5.37 1.34 8.40
CA ALA A 145 5.30 1.96 9.71
C ALA A 145 3.86 2.16 10.24
N LEU A 146 2.83 1.85 9.45
CA LEU A 146 1.43 1.76 9.90
C LEU A 146 1.28 0.91 11.17
N MET A 147 2.13 -0.08 11.35
CA MET A 147 2.21 -0.92 12.54
C MET A 147 2.41 -0.10 13.84
N LEU A 148 3.16 1.00 13.78
CA LEU A 148 3.43 1.86 14.94
C LEU A 148 2.17 2.59 15.45
N PHE A 149 1.15 2.77 14.61
CA PHE A 149 -0.09 3.42 15.03
C PHE A 149 -0.72 2.70 16.24
N ASN A 150 -0.79 1.37 16.18
CA ASN A 150 -1.38 0.55 17.25
C ASN A 150 -0.50 0.52 18.53
N GLU A 151 0.79 0.78 18.42
CA GLU A 151 1.72 0.86 19.56
C GLU A 151 1.66 2.24 20.23
N LEU A 152 1.55 3.31 19.45
CA LEU A 152 1.53 4.69 19.93
C LEU A 152 0.13 5.14 20.42
N SER A 153 -0.88 4.30 20.24
CA SER A 153 -2.28 4.58 20.65
C SER A 153 -2.63 3.91 21.98
N LYS A 154 -1.67 3.25 22.63
CA LYS A 154 -1.76 2.71 23.99
C LYS A 154 -1.21 3.70 24.99
#